data_4076bb1511a45f31ddad134cb9313048
#
_entry.id   4076bb1511a45f31ddad134cb9313048
#
_cell.length_a   1.000
_cell.length_b   1.000
_cell.length_c   1.000
_cell.angle_alpha   90.00
_cell.angle_beta   90.00
_cell.angle_gamma   90.00
#
_symmetry.space_group_name_H-M   'P 1'
#
loop_
_entity.id
_entity.type
_entity.pdbx_description
1 polymer ?
#
loop_
_entity_poly.entity_id
_entity_poly.type
_entity_poly.pdbx_seq_one_letter_code
_entity_poly.pdbx_strand_id
1 'polypeptide(L)'
;MAFRFPWSKKNPIEDEKGQLHDYIEILTEDLAQLNASKFAIQKCVAMIANAISKSEIVIQGKSGLEYNSTYYRLNIKPNDNETGTEFWARVTEKLLIENEALVVFTRNMFYLADSWTVSNDIMRPKTYTGINLVGPDGTTYQINKHFKSDEVMHLRLPENNKRLEFFKTVAKLYDKTTATISTVVQLSNVPKFGININTQARLVEKTDTGDKVVTGKEYASRIIKMLCSDKIEGMALPEGIKIESLNAGGSSNVDAAKIDALVKASEEACARAFDIPKAVYFGEISDQSDATNEFITYAVSPVAECLNDGLNNLIVGEEDYIERHERIIVFLARFKHIDIIDSADKLSKMRGDGWTLDEIFHLIGYPELHTDFTTTRALTKNYATSEDAAE
;
A
#
# COMPACT_ATOMS: atom_id res chain seq x y z
N MET A 1 -19.13 -21.27 -3.56
CA MET A 1 -19.92 -20.31 -4.36
C MET A 1 -19.03 -19.76 -5.45
N ALA A 2 -19.40 -19.96 -6.72
CA ALA A 2 -18.57 -19.58 -7.87
C ALA A 2 -18.66 -18.07 -8.08
N PHE A 3 -17.52 -17.40 -8.16
CA PHE A 3 -17.42 -16.00 -8.55
C PHE A 3 -17.94 -15.85 -9.98
N ARG A 4 -19.07 -15.18 -10.15
CA ARG A 4 -19.59 -14.76 -11.45
C ARG A 4 -19.01 -13.40 -11.81
N PHE A 5 -18.15 -13.38 -12.82
CA PHE A 5 -17.68 -12.13 -13.43
C PHE A 5 -18.84 -11.40 -14.15
N PRO A 6 -18.93 -10.04 -14.04
CA PRO A 6 -20.08 -9.27 -14.56
C PRO A 6 -20.16 -9.09 -16.09
N TRP A 7 -19.29 -9.67 -16.86
CA TRP A 7 -19.21 -9.43 -18.30
C TRP A 7 -19.81 -10.54 -19.20
N SER A 8 -20.62 -11.43 -18.65
CA SER A 8 -21.27 -12.47 -19.46
C SER A 8 -22.63 -12.11 -20.01
N LYS A 9 -22.96 -10.85 -20.23
CA LYS A 9 -24.17 -10.44 -20.99
C LYS A 9 -24.03 -9.05 -21.61
N LYS A 10 -23.31 -8.94 -22.72
CA LYS A 10 -23.67 -8.01 -23.79
C LYS A 10 -23.77 -8.84 -25.07
N ASN A 11 -24.95 -8.94 -25.64
CA ASN A 11 -25.15 -9.47 -26.98
C ASN A 11 -24.38 -8.60 -27.97
N PRO A 12 -23.73 -9.18 -28.98
CA PRO A 12 -23.09 -8.39 -30.03
C PRO A 12 -24.19 -7.66 -30.78
N ILE A 13 -24.23 -6.35 -30.66
CA ILE A 13 -25.05 -5.50 -31.54
C ILE A 13 -24.32 -5.44 -32.86
N GLU A 14 -24.96 -5.95 -33.88
CA GLU A 14 -24.61 -5.84 -35.26
C GLU A 14 -24.62 -4.37 -35.69
N ASP A 15 -23.45 -3.76 -35.71
CA ASP A 15 -23.17 -2.54 -36.45
C ASP A 15 -21.67 -2.54 -36.87
N GLU A 16 -21.46 -2.81 -38.16
CA GLU A 16 -20.10 -2.95 -38.78
C GLU A 16 -19.24 -1.68 -38.71
N LYS A 17 -19.73 -0.59 -38.16
CA LYS A 17 -18.97 0.67 -37.97
C LYS A 17 -18.34 0.84 -36.59
N GLY A 18 -18.76 0.06 -35.60
CA GLY A 18 -18.33 0.19 -34.21
C GLY A 18 -17.15 -0.69 -33.81
N GLN A 19 -16.92 -1.82 -34.46
CA GLN A 19 -16.09 -2.90 -33.93
C GLN A 19 -14.62 -2.52 -33.66
N LEU A 20 -14.03 -1.63 -34.42
CA LEU A 20 -12.65 -1.20 -34.18
C LEU A 20 -12.57 -0.15 -33.06
N HIS A 21 -13.59 0.70 -32.95
CA HIS A 21 -13.67 1.73 -31.91
C HIS A 21 -13.97 1.11 -30.55
N ASP A 22 -14.91 0.17 -30.50
CA ASP A 22 -15.25 -0.58 -29.29
C ASP A 22 -14.10 -1.46 -28.80
N TYR A 23 -13.31 -2.05 -29.71
CA TYR A 23 -12.13 -2.85 -29.35
C TYR A 23 -10.99 -2.00 -28.77
N ILE A 24 -10.78 -0.81 -29.31
CA ILE A 24 -9.79 0.15 -28.79
C ILE A 24 -10.27 0.71 -27.45
N GLU A 25 -11.56 0.98 -27.29
CA GLU A 25 -12.15 1.50 -26.07
C GLU A 25 -12.09 0.44 -24.95
N ILE A 26 -12.40 -0.82 -25.23
CA ILE A 26 -12.25 -1.93 -24.28
C ILE A 26 -10.81 -2.17 -23.89
N LEU A 27 -9.87 -2.17 -24.85
CA LEU A 27 -8.44 -2.31 -24.57
C LEU A 27 -7.87 -1.13 -23.76
N THR A 28 -8.37 0.08 -24.00
CA THR A 28 -7.96 1.26 -23.25
C THR A 28 -8.57 1.31 -21.85
N GLU A 29 -9.80 0.84 -21.65
CA GLU A 29 -10.42 0.69 -20.33
C GLU A 29 -9.72 -0.39 -19.51
N ASP A 30 -9.40 -1.55 -20.07
CA ASP A 30 -8.71 -2.64 -19.36
C ASP A 30 -7.25 -2.29 -19.03
N LEU A 31 -6.55 -1.57 -19.90
CA LEU A 31 -5.20 -1.06 -19.62
C LEU A 31 -5.19 0.14 -18.66
N ALA A 32 -6.24 0.96 -18.68
CA ALA A 32 -6.42 2.04 -17.71
C ALA A 32 -6.74 1.51 -16.30
N GLN A 33 -7.23 0.29 -16.18
CA GLN A 33 -7.46 -0.39 -14.89
C GLN A 33 -6.20 -1.01 -14.28
N LEU A 34 -5.06 -1.00 -14.95
CA LEU A 34 -3.75 -1.18 -14.32
C LEU A 34 -3.44 0.08 -13.49
N ASN A 35 -4.12 0.20 -12.37
CA ASN A 35 -4.03 1.32 -11.44
C ASN A 35 -2.64 1.35 -10.79
N ALA A 36 -1.64 1.89 -11.47
CA ALA A 36 -0.30 2.09 -10.92
C ALA A 36 -0.36 2.83 -9.57
N SER A 37 -1.24 3.82 -9.46
CA SER A 37 -1.49 4.54 -8.22
C SER A 37 -2.12 3.69 -7.13
N LYS A 38 -3.00 2.76 -7.47
CA LYS A 38 -3.57 1.82 -6.48
C LYS A 38 -2.49 0.92 -5.91
N PHE A 39 -1.61 0.42 -6.76
CA PHE A 39 -0.45 -0.36 -6.34
C PHE A 39 0.50 0.46 -5.45
N ALA A 40 0.81 1.71 -5.84
CA ALA A 40 1.66 2.60 -5.06
C ALA A 40 1.06 2.90 -3.68
N ILE A 41 -0.24 3.17 -3.59
CA ILE A 41 -0.95 3.38 -2.32
C ILE A 41 -0.88 2.10 -1.45
N GLN A 42 -1.18 0.94 -2.02
CA GLN A 42 -1.10 -0.33 -1.30
C GLN A 42 0.31 -0.61 -0.78
N LYS A 43 1.34 -0.32 -1.58
CA LYS A 43 2.74 -0.45 -1.17
C LYS A 43 3.07 0.47 0.00
N CYS A 44 2.68 1.75 -0.05
CA CYS A 44 2.90 2.70 1.03
C CYS A 44 2.21 2.24 2.33
N VAL A 45 0.95 1.85 2.25
CA VAL A 45 0.17 1.33 3.39
C VAL A 45 0.83 0.09 3.97
N ALA A 46 1.23 -0.87 3.13
CA ALA A 46 1.90 -2.10 3.56
C ALA A 46 3.27 -1.82 4.22
N MET A 47 4.02 -0.82 3.75
CA MET A 47 5.30 -0.44 4.36
C MET A 47 5.10 0.06 5.81
N ILE A 48 4.13 0.93 6.04
CA ILE A 48 3.83 1.45 7.39
C ILE A 48 3.22 0.34 8.26
N ALA A 49 2.27 -0.44 7.73
CA ALA A 49 1.66 -1.55 8.44
C ALA A 49 2.69 -2.61 8.87
N ASN A 50 3.64 -2.95 7.99
CA ASN A 50 4.74 -3.85 8.30
C ASN A 50 5.69 -3.28 9.37
N ALA A 51 5.92 -1.97 9.39
CA ALA A 51 6.74 -1.34 10.42
C ALA A 51 6.06 -1.44 11.80
N ILE A 52 4.78 -1.13 11.89
CA ILE A 52 3.99 -1.24 13.12
C ILE A 52 3.87 -2.71 13.56
N SER A 53 3.54 -3.63 12.66
CA SER A 53 3.32 -5.03 13.00
C SER A 53 4.58 -5.78 13.47
N LYS A 54 5.76 -5.29 13.11
CA LYS A 54 7.06 -5.79 13.57
C LYS A 54 7.54 -5.10 14.86
N SER A 55 6.90 -4.02 15.25
CA SER A 55 7.20 -3.32 16.50
C SER A 55 6.72 -4.13 17.68
N GLU A 56 7.33 -3.93 18.82
CA GLU A 56 6.91 -4.54 20.07
C GLU A 56 6.02 -3.58 20.85
N ILE A 57 4.90 -4.06 21.36
CA ILE A 57 4.04 -3.27 22.25
C ILE A 57 4.43 -3.60 23.67
N VAL A 58 5.18 -2.70 24.31
CA VAL A 58 5.69 -2.88 25.67
C VAL A 58 4.76 -2.29 26.70
N ILE A 59 4.67 -2.92 27.84
CA ILE A 59 3.99 -2.40 29.03
C ILE A 59 5.10 -1.96 29.97
N GLN A 60 5.20 -0.66 30.19
CA GLN A 60 6.16 -0.06 31.09
C GLN A 60 5.45 0.25 32.41
N GLY A 61 5.91 -0.34 33.50
CA GLY A 61 5.46 -0.03 34.87
C GLY A 61 6.58 0.61 35.69
N LYS A 62 6.30 0.86 36.96
CA LYS A 62 7.25 1.50 37.91
C LYS A 62 8.56 0.72 38.08
N SER A 63 8.49 -0.60 37.93
CA SER A 63 9.65 -1.50 38.11
C SER A 63 10.38 -1.83 36.80
N GLY A 64 9.95 -1.29 35.68
CA GLY A 64 10.48 -1.59 34.34
C GLY A 64 9.43 -2.20 33.42
N LEU A 65 9.86 -3.05 32.50
CA LEU A 65 8.98 -3.71 31.54
C LEU A 65 8.20 -4.86 32.19
N GLU A 66 6.93 -4.98 31.86
CA GLU A 66 6.05 -6.00 32.40
C GLU A 66 5.62 -7.01 31.33
N TYR A 67 5.91 -8.28 31.59
CA TYR A 67 5.54 -9.43 30.74
C TYR A 67 4.36 -10.17 31.36
N ASN A 68 3.15 -9.63 31.19
CA ASN A 68 1.91 -10.18 31.76
C ASN A 68 0.98 -10.75 30.66
N SER A 69 -0.23 -11.15 31.05
CA SER A 69 -1.23 -11.67 30.08
C SER A 69 -1.63 -10.65 29.03
N THR A 70 -1.64 -9.37 29.37
CA THR A 70 -1.93 -8.27 28.43
C THR A 70 -0.82 -8.15 27.41
N TYR A 71 0.45 -8.20 27.82
CA TYR A 71 1.58 -8.23 26.91
C TYR A 71 1.47 -9.37 25.89
N TYR A 72 1.13 -10.58 26.37
CA TYR A 72 0.92 -11.73 25.48
C TYR A 72 -0.21 -11.49 24.47
N ARG A 73 -1.32 -10.88 24.92
CA ARG A 73 -2.43 -10.54 24.02
C ARG A 73 -2.07 -9.46 23.00
N LEU A 74 -1.28 -8.48 23.39
CA LEU A 74 -0.86 -7.41 22.49
C LEU A 74 0.11 -7.89 21.43
N ASN A 75 1.06 -8.75 21.76
CA ASN A 75 2.16 -9.09 20.86
C ASN A 75 2.02 -10.45 20.17
N ILE A 76 1.44 -11.45 20.83
CA ILE A 76 1.47 -12.83 20.33
C ILE A 76 0.10 -13.28 19.82
N LYS A 77 -0.94 -13.16 20.63
CA LYS A 77 -2.26 -13.70 20.34
C LYS A 77 -3.38 -12.75 20.73
N PRO A 78 -3.68 -11.75 19.93
CA PRO A 78 -4.76 -10.78 20.19
C PRO A 78 -6.12 -11.44 20.34
N ASN A 79 -6.40 -12.45 19.50
CA ASN A 79 -7.59 -13.29 19.55
C ASN A 79 -7.24 -14.73 19.15
N ASP A 80 -8.23 -15.61 19.12
CA ASP A 80 -7.99 -17.04 18.85
C ASP A 80 -7.62 -17.35 17.40
N ASN A 81 -7.87 -16.42 16.47
CA ASN A 81 -7.76 -16.64 15.03
C ASN A 81 -6.61 -15.87 14.37
N GLU A 82 -5.94 -14.96 15.10
CA GLU A 82 -4.92 -14.08 14.52
C GLU A 82 -3.68 -14.00 15.40
N THR A 83 -2.53 -13.88 14.75
CA THR A 83 -1.27 -13.53 15.41
C THR A 83 -1.19 -12.00 15.64
N GLY A 84 -0.32 -11.57 16.57
CA GLY A 84 -0.12 -10.14 16.83
C GLY A 84 0.28 -9.38 15.58
N THR A 85 1.19 -9.93 14.79
CA THR A 85 1.66 -9.31 13.54
C THR A 85 0.53 -9.12 12.53
N GLU A 86 -0.28 -10.14 12.29
CA GLU A 86 -1.42 -10.08 11.36
C GLU A 86 -2.47 -9.07 11.82
N PHE A 87 -2.80 -9.11 13.10
CA PHE A 87 -3.82 -8.23 13.68
C PHE A 87 -3.43 -6.75 13.56
N TRP A 88 -2.23 -6.38 14.03
CA TRP A 88 -1.79 -4.98 14.00
C TRP A 88 -1.50 -4.48 12.59
N ALA A 89 -1.08 -5.34 11.66
CA ALA A 89 -1.02 -4.98 10.25
C ALA A 89 -2.40 -4.57 9.72
N ARG A 90 -3.43 -5.38 9.94
CA ARG A 90 -4.81 -5.10 9.50
C ARG A 90 -5.40 -3.85 10.16
N VAL A 91 -5.17 -3.65 11.44
CA VAL A 91 -5.61 -2.44 12.15
C VAL A 91 -4.97 -1.20 11.53
N THR A 92 -3.66 -1.26 11.26
CA THR A 92 -2.91 -0.16 10.66
C THR A 92 -3.35 0.11 9.21
N GLU A 93 -3.53 -0.94 8.41
CA GLU A 93 -4.04 -0.81 7.04
C GLU A 93 -5.41 -0.13 7.00
N LYS A 94 -6.36 -0.57 7.85
CA LYS A 94 -7.68 0.06 7.95
C LYS A 94 -7.57 1.52 8.38
N LEU A 95 -6.75 1.80 9.39
CA LEU A 95 -6.53 3.16 9.88
C LEU A 95 -5.98 4.10 8.81
N LEU A 96 -5.04 3.63 7.99
CA LEU A 96 -4.44 4.42 6.91
C LEU A 96 -5.38 4.60 5.71
N ILE A 97 -6.18 3.58 5.39
CA ILE A 97 -7.09 3.62 4.22
C ILE A 97 -8.37 4.39 4.53
N GLU A 98 -8.96 4.16 5.68
CA GLU A 98 -10.25 4.75 6.08
C GLU A 98 -10.09 5.98 6.98
N ASN A 99 -8.87 6.28 7.44
CA ASN A 99 -8.52 7.33 8.42
C ASN A 99 -9.12 7.10 9.81
N GLU A 100 -9.80 5.98 10.00
CA GLU A 100 -10.30 5.54 11.29
C GLU A 100 -10.32 4.01 11.38
N ALA A 101 -10.15 3.49 12.58
CA ALA A 101 -10.28 2.08 12.87
C ALA A 101 -10.91 1.89 14.27
N LEU A 102 -11.74 0.88 14.43
CA LEU A 102 -12.32 0.52 15.70
C LEU A 102 -11.88 -0.88 16.09
N VAL A 103 -11.26 -0.99 17.26
CA VAL A 103 -10.92 -2.27 17.87
C VAL A 103 -11.81 -2.48 19.10
N VAL A 104 -12.50 -3.60 19.13
CA VAL A 104 -13.37 -3.99 20.25
C VAL A 104 -12.58 -4.88 21.17
N PHE A 105 -12.57 -4.55 22.46
CA PHE A 105 -11.99 -5.39 23.51
C PHE A 105 -13.10 -6.10 24.28
N THR A 106 -13.14 -7.40 24.13
CA THR A 106 -14.14 -8.22 24.82
C THR A 106 -13.58 -9.60 25.14
N ARG A 107 -13.97 -10.17 26.29
CA ARG A 107 -13.46 -11.46 26.77
C ARG A 107 -11.93 -11.55 26.82
N ASN A 108 -11.28 -10.44 27.14
CA ASN A 108 -9.82 -10.32 27.16
C ASN A 108 -9.16 -10.58 25.78
N MET A 109 -9.84 -10.21 24.69
CA MET A 109 -9.39 -10.37 23.30
C MET A 109 -9.72 -9.13 22.48
N PHE A 110 -8.90 -8.88 21.45
CA PHE A 110 -9.04 -7.75 20.54
C PHE A 110 -9.62 -8.22 19.20
N TYR A 111 -10.60 -7.48 18.71
CA TYR A 111 -11.25 -7.75 17.42
C TYR A 111 -11.36 -6.48 16.60
N LEU A 112 -10.98 -6.54 15.32
CA LEU A 112 -11.12 -5.42 14.40
C LEU A 112 -12.56 -5.34 13.88
N ALA A 113 -13.16 -4.16 14.01
CA ALA A 113 -14.47 -3.87 13.45
C ALA A 113 -14.34 -3.39 12.00
N ASP A 114 -15.22 -3.88 11.14
CA ASP A 114 -15.36 -3.40 9.76
C ASP A 114 -16.23 -2.15 9.69
N SER A 115 -17.38 -2.19 10.37
CA SER A 115 -18.33 -1.08 10.41
C SER A 115 -19.00 -0.98 11.77
N TRP A 116 -19.41 0.23 12.13
CA TRP A 116 -20.06 0.54 13.40
C TRP A 116 -20.88 1.84 13.31
N THR A 117 -21.74 2.06 14.28
CA THR A 117 -22.46 3.31 14.48
C THR A 117 -22.10 3.91 15.81
N VAL A 118 -21.81 5.24 15.82
CA VAL A 118 -21.43 5.98 17.05
C VAL A 118 -22.53 6.97 17.41
N SER A 119 -22.84 7.09 18.70
CA SER A 119 -23.72 8.15 19.21
C SER A 119 -23.10 9.54 19.02
N ASN A 120 -23.92 10.52 18.63
CA ASN A 120 -23.48 11.90 18.38
C ASN A 120 -23.51 12.81 19.63
N ASP A 121 -23.46 12.24 20.82
CA ASP A 121 -23.47 13.02 22.07
C ASP A 121 -22.04 13.51 22.37
N ILE A 122 -21.91 14.82 22.64
CA ILE A 122 -20.62 15.43 22.96
C ILE A 122 -20.38 15.44 24.49
N MET A 123 -21.45 15.52 25.28
CA MET A 123 -21.39 15.67 26.76
C MET A 123 -21.44 14.35 27.49
N ARG A 124 -21.70 13.26 26.81
CA ARG A 124 -21.76 11.89 27.38
C ARG A 124 -20.76 10.98 26.72
N PRO A 125 -20.31 9.92 27.40
CA PRO A 125 -19.48 8.89 26.79
C PRO A 125 -20.13 8.35 25.53
N LYS A 126 -19.35 8.22 24.46
CA LYS A 126 -19.83 7.68 23.19
C LYS A 126 -20.26 6.23 23.36
N THR A 127 -21.33 5.86 22.67
CA THR A 127 -21.82 4.50 22.60
C THR A 127 -21.69 3.98 21.17
N TYR A 128 -21.18 2.77 21.04
CA TYR A 128 -20.94 2.10 19.77
C TYR A 128 -21.92 0.95 19.60
N THR A 129 -22.60 0.91 18.46
CA THR A 129 -23.67 -0.05 18.16
C THR A 129 -23.55 -0.56 16.73
N GLY A 130 -24.21 -1.69 16.40
CA GLY A 130 -24.20 -2.23 15.05
C GLY A 130 -22.81 -2.62 14.57
N ILE A 131 -21.99 -3.13 15.48
CA ILE A 131 -20.59 -3.46 15.18
C ILE A 131 -20.54 -4.75 14.36
N ASN A 132 -19.95 -4.69 13.18
CA ASN A 132 -19.60 -5.85 12.39
C ASN A 132 -18.10 -6.10 12.52
N LEU A 133 -17.72 -7.25 13.02
CA LEU A 133 -16.33 -7.71 13.06
C LEU A 133 -15.96 -8.35 11.72
N VAL A 134 -14.70 -8.24 11.36
CA VAL A 134 -14.15 -8.90 10.17
C VAL A 134 -12.96 -9.79 10.55
N GLY A 135 -13.01 -11.05 10.16
CA GLY A 135 -11.91 -12.00 10.33
C GLY A 135 -10.84 -11.84 9.22
N PRO A 136 -9.66 -12.47 9.39
CA PRO A 136 -8.59 -12.42 8.41
C PRO A 136 -8.98 -13.04 7.06
N ASP A 137 -9.91 -13.97 7.05
CA ASP A 137 -10.48 -14.64 5.88
C ASP A 137 -11.64 -13.87 5.22
N GLY A 138 -11.96 -12.66 5.73
CA GLY A 138 -13.07 -11.84 5.26
C GLY A 138 -14.44 -12.29 5.81
N THR A 139 -14.50 -13.25 6.73
CA THR A 139 -15.75 -13.57 7.41
C THR A 139 -16.20 -12.42 8.28
N THR A 140 -17.49 -12.13 8.27
CA THR A 140 -18.09 -11.05 9.06
C THR A 140 -18.98 -11.61 10.15
N TYR A 141 -18.94 -11.00 11.32
CA TYR A 141 -19.77 -11.34 12.47
C TYR A 141 -20.37 -10.08 13.10
N GLN A 142 -21.69 -9.99 13.15
CA GLN A 142 -22.38 -8.87 13.76
C GLN A 142 -22.56 -9.07 15.27
N ILE A 143 -22.12 -8.06 16.04
CA ILE A 143 -22.34 -8.02 17.48
C ILE A 143 -23.53 -7.12 17.80
N ASN A 144 -24.52 -7.70 18.49
CA ASN A 144 -25.72 -6.96 18.92
C ASN A 144 -25.56 -6.27 20.29
N LYS A 145 -24.36 -6.29 20.88
CA LYS A 145 -24.04 -5.60 22.13
C LYS A 145 -23.73 -4.11 21.86
N HIS A 146 -24.17 -3.25 22.77
CA HIS A 146 -23.75 -1.86 22.84
C HIS A 146 -22.45 -1.77 23.63
N PHE A 147 -21.45 -1.11 23.08
CA PHE A 147 -20.17 -0.89 23.74
C PHE A 147 -20.03 0.58 24.14
N LYS A 148 -19.42 0.81 25.29
CA LYS A 148 -19.03 2.13 25.73
C LYS A 148 -17.62 2.48 25.24
N SER A 149 -17.22 3.75 25.39
CA SER A 149 -15.91 4.23 25.02
C SER A 149 -14.73 3.57 25.74
N ASP A 150 -14.97 3.00 26.92
CA ASP A 150 -14.01 2.26 27.72
C ASP A 150 -13.87 0.76 27.35
N GLU A 151 -14.75 0.27 26.49
CA GLU A 151 -14.73 -1.10 25.97
C GLU A 151 -14.18 -1.20 24.54
N VAL A 152 -13.87 -0.08 23.91
CA VAL A 152 -13.43 -0.02 22.50
C VAL A 152 -12.27 0.97 22.33
N MET A 153 -11.39 0.67 21.41
CA MET A 153 -10.33 1.57 20.96
C MET A 153 -10.73 2.17 19.61
N HIS A 154 -11.18 3.41 19.62
CA HIS A 154 -11.53 4.14 18.40
C HIS A 154 -10.35 5.01 17.98
N LEU A 155 -9.59 4.52 17.04
CA LEU A 155 -8.43 5.18 16.47
C LEU A 155 -8.85 6.15 15.38
N ARG A 156 -8.26 7.33 15.38
CA ARG A 156 -8.41 8.33 14.32
C ARG A 156 -7.09 9.05 14.13
N LEU A 157 -6.62 9.10 12.90
CA LEU A 157 -5.47 9.94 12.61
C LEU A 157 -5.89 11.41 12.68
N PRO A 158 -5.06 12.29 13.26
CA PRO A 158 -5.39 13.71 13.47
C PRO A 158 -5.58 14.50 12.17
N GLU A 159 -5.12 13.97 11.06
CA GLU A 159 -5.26 14.62 9.77
C GLU A 159 -6.62 14.33 9.11
N ASN A 160 -7.29 15.42 8.73
CA ASN A 160 -8.58 15.39 8.07
C ASN A 160 -8.56 14.54 6.78
N ASN A 161 -9.68 13.88 6.47
CA ASN A 161 -10.02 13.16 5.23
C ASN A 161 -9.56 13.84 3.92
N LYS A 162 -9.20 15.14 3.96
CA LYS A 162 -8.70 15.91 2.82
C LYS A 162 -7.41 15.35 2.22
N ARG A 163 -6.54 14.72 3.03
CA ARG A 163 -5.28 14.13 2.54
C ARG A 163 -5.58 12.95 1.63
N LEU A 164 -6.47 12.05 2.05
CA LEU A 164 -6.86 10.89 1.26
C LEU A 164 -7.69 11.29 0.02
N GLU A 165 -8.54 12.31 0.11
CA GLU A 165 -9.29 12.84 -1.05
C GLU A 165 -8.37 13.54 -2.06
N PHE A 166 -7.44 14.35 -1.57
CA PHE A 166 -6.41 14.93 -2.42
C PHE A 166 -5.60 13.85 -3.14
N PHE A 167 -5.24 12.81 -2.41
CA PHE A 167 -4.57 11.63 -2.94
C PHE A 167 -5.35 10.95 -4.05
N LYS A 168 -6.61 10.60 -3.79
CA LYS A 168 -7.47 9.96 -4.78
C LYS A 168 -7.60 10.82 -6.04
N THR A 169 -7.56 12.13 -5.89
CA THR A 169 -7.63 13.06 -7.03
C THR A 169 -6.33 13.07 -7.83
N VAL A 170 -5.19 13.18 -7.15
CA VAL A 170 -3.86 13.15 -7.79
C VAL A 170 -3.61 11.79 -8.44
N ALA A 171 -3.93 10.70 -7.75
CA ALA A 171 -3.83 9.35 -8.27
C ALA A 171 -4.65 9.17 -9.56
N LYS A 172 -5.91 9.59 -9.58
CA LYS A 172 -6.75 9.56 -10.79
C LYS A 172 -6.16 10.37 -11.96
N LEU A 173 -5.53 11.52 -11.66
CA LEU A 173 -4.89 12.33 -12.69
C LEU A 173 -3.70 11.58 -13.32
N TYR A 174 -2.84 10.96 -12.50
CA TYR A 174 -1.72 10.17 -12.98
C TYR A 174 -2.17 8.94 -13.77
N ASP A 175 -3.18 8.21 -13.27
CA ASP A 175 -3.74 7.04 -13.96
C ASP A 175 -4.29 7.44 -15.33
N LYS A 176 -5.06 8.52 -15.41
CA LYS A 176 -5.58 9.04 -16.68
C LYS A 176 -4.46 9.47 -17.64
N THR A 177 -3.43 10.12 -17.12
CA THR A 177 -2.29 10.56 -17.94
C THR A 177 -1.51 9.37 -18.47
N THR A 178 -1.25 8.36 -17.62
CA THR A 178 -0.55 7.12 -17.98
C THR A 178 -1.34 6.34 -19.04
N ALA A 179 -2.66 6.20 -18.86
CA ALA A 179 -3.53 5.56 -19.84
C ALA A 179 -3.52 6.29 -21.19
N THR A 180 -3.59 7.63 -21.18
CA THR A 180 -3.54 8.44 -22.41
C THR A 180 -2.22 8.24 -23.13
N ILE A 181 -1.09 8.27 -22.43
CA ILE A 181 0.23 8.08 -23.03
C ILE A 181 0.39 6.65 -23.56
N SER A 182 -0.06 5.65 -22.81
CA SER A 182 -0.05 4.25 -23.25
C SER A 182 -0.83 4.10 -24.56
N THR A 183 -2.00 4.71 -24.68
CA THR A 183 -2.78 4.74 -25.91
C THR A 183 -2.03 5.41 -27.05
N VAL A 184 -1.40 6.55 -26.81
CA VAL A 184 -0.60 7.26 -27.83
C VAL A 184 0.58 6.40 -28.30
N VAL A 185 1.27 5.71 -27.37
CA VAL A 185 2.37 4.78 -27.74
C VAL A 185 1.84 3.62 -28.58
N GLN A 186 0.74 3.00 -28.18
CA GLN A 186 0.13 1.92 -28.96
C GLN A 186 -0.25 2.40 -30.37
N LEU A 187 -0.93 3.56 -30.48
CA LEU A 187 -1.33 4.14 -31.75
C LEU A 187 -0.12 4.59 -32.61
N SER A 188 0.99 4.97 -31.99
CA SER A 188 2.22 5.34 -32.70
C SER A 188 2.94 4.13 -33.26
N ASN A 189 2.84 2.98 -32.61
CA ASN A 189 3.45 1.72 -33.03
C ASN A 189 2.59 0.94 -34.03
N VAL A 190 1.32 1.32 -34.21
CA VAL A 190 0.49 0.72 -35.27
C VAL A 190 0.94 1.25 -36.61
N PRO A 191 1.33 0.38 -37.56
CA PRO A 191 1.70 0.82 -38.91
C PRO A 191 0.49 1.46 -39.57
N LYS A 192 0.65 2.73 -39.98
CA LYS A 192 -0.37 3.49 -40.71
C LYS A 192 -0.07 3.45 -42.18
N PHE A 193 -1.04 3.01 -42.96
CA PHE A 193 -0.91 2.91 -44.42
C PHE A 193 -1.95 3.79 -45.10
N GLY A 194 -1.49 4.55 -46.08
CA GLY A 194 -2.37 5.21 -47.03
C GLY A 194 -2.59 4.26 -48.22
N ILE A 195 -3.83 3.91 -48.48
CA ILE A 195 -4.19 3.10 -49.66
C ILE A 195 -4.73 4.05 -50.73
N ASN A 196 -3.93 4.30 -51.74
CA ASN A 196 -4.32 5.14 -52.86
C ASN A 196 -4.87 4.25 -53.98
N ILE A 197 -6.17 4.43 -54.30
CA ILE A 197 -6.84 3.66 -55.36
C ILE A 197 -7.19 4.61 -56.47
N ASN A 198 -6.61 4.38 -57.68
CA ASN A 198 -7.00 5.13 -58.84
C ASN A 198 -8.49 4.84 -59.17
N THR A 199 -9.28 5.90 -59.29
CA THR A 199 -10.72 5.81 -59.60
C THR A 199 -11.07 5.13 -60.92
N GLN A 200 -10.08 5.01 -61.81
CA GLN A 200 -10.24 4.31 -63.10
C GLN A 200 -9.81 2.83 -63.06
N ALA A 201 -9.28 2.35 -61.94
CA ALA A 201 -8.85 0.97 -61.82
C ALA A 201 -10.07 0.04 -61.75
N ARG A 202 -10.21 -0.84 -62.70
CA ARG A 202 -11.19 -1.95 -62.67
C ARG A 202 -10.60 -3.06 -61.78
N LEU A 203 -11.09 -3.18 -60.57
CA LEU A 203 -10.70 -4.25 -59.66
C LEU A 203 -11.55 -5.49 -59.97
N VAL A 204 -10.96 -6.44 -60.70
CA VAL A 204 -11.62 -7.69 -61.10
C VAL A 204 -10.99 -8.84 -60.30
N GLU A 205 -11.78 -9.55 -59.55
CA GLU A 205 -11.37 -10.77 -58.83
C GLU A 205 -11.78 -12.00 -59.67
N LYS A 206 -10.81 -12.85 -59.99
CA LYS A 206 -11.11 -14.13 -60.61
C LYS A 206 -11.58 -15.11 -59.57
N THR A 207 -12.85 -15.48 -59.60
CA THR A 207 -13.43 -16.53 -58.77
C THR A 207 -13.75 -17.74 -59.63
N ASP A 208 -13.85 -18.92 -59.05
CA ASP A 208 -14.20 -20.18 -59.71
C ASP A 208 -15.55 -20.11 -60.47
N THR A 209 -16.33 -19.11 -60.21
CA THR A 209 -17.66 -18.85 -60.82
C THR A 209 -17.69 -17.72 -61.82
N GLY A 210 -16.54 -17.08 -62.11
CA GLY A 210 -16.41 -15.98 -63.05
C GLY A 210 -15.76 -14.71 -62.44
N ASP A 211 -15.56 -13.72 -63.28
CA ASP A 211 -14.93 -12.45 -62.91
C ASP A 211 -15.92 -11.59 -62.10
N LYS A 212 -15.56 -11.29 -60.83
CA LYS A 212 -16.35 -10.42 -59.96
C LYS A 212 -15.67 -9.04 -59.85
N VAL A 213 -16.44 -7.99 -60.16
CA VAL A 213 -15.97 -6.61 -59.94
C VAL A 213 -16.08 -6.27 -58.46
N VAL A 214 -14.94 -5.95 -57.84
CA VAL A 214 -14.86 -5.59 -56.40
C VAL A 214 -14.75 -4.08 -56.29
N THR A 215 -15.49 -3.49 -55.38
CA THR A 215 -15.41 -2.04 -55.12
C THR A 215 -14.08 -1.68 -54.44
N GLY A 216 -13.57 -0.49 -54.71
CA GLY A 216 -12.34 -0.02 -54.04
C GLY A 216 -12.38 -0.07 -52.54
N LYS A 217 -13.56 0.12 -51.94
CA LYS A 217 -13.78 0.05 -50.48
C LYS A 217 -13.66 -1.37 -49.95
N GLU A 218 -14.23 -2.36 -50.64
CA GLU A 218 -14.10 -3.76 -50.27
C GLU A 218 -12.66 -4.25 -50.34
N TYR A 219 -11.94 -3.80 -51.39
CA TYR A 219 -10.56 -4.14 -51.57
C TYR A 219 -9.64 -3.50 -50.50
N ALA A 220 -9.87 -2.22 -50.17
CA ALA A 220 -9.17 -1.55 -49.06
C ALA A 220 -9.40 -2.25 -47.72
N SER A 221 -10.64 -2.69 -47.43
CA SER A 221 -10.96 -3.45 -46.21
C SER A 221 -10.22 -4.78 -46.10
N ARG A 222 -9.99 -5.46 -47.23
CA ARG A 222 -9.19 -6.70 -47.26
C ARG A 222 -7.70 -6.44 -47.04
N ILE A 223 -7.15 -5.37 -47.64
CA ILE A 223 -5.77 -4.97 -47.37
C ILE A 223 -5.57 -4.65 -45.90
N ILE A 224 -6.50 -3.90 -45.28
CA ILE A 224 -6.45 -3.58 -43.85
C ILE A 224 -6.50 -4.85 -43.01
N LYS A 225 -7.40 -5.78 -43.28
CA LYS A 225 -7.49 -7.06 -42.57
C LYS A 225 -6.20 -7.87 -42.67
N MET A 226 -5.58 -7.89 -43.82
CA MET A 226 -4.30 -8.58 -44.04
C MET A 226 -3.15 -7.91 -43.27
N LEU A 227 -3.07 -6.57 -43.31
CA LEU A 227 -2.04 -5.80 -42.62
C LEU A 227 -2.18 -5.84 -41.08
N CYS A 228 -3.38 -6.07 -40.61
CA CYS A 228 -3.69 -6.23 -39.17
C CYS A 228 -3.73 -7.70 -38.71
N SER A 229 -3.47 -8.67 -39.61
CA SER A 229 -3.42 -10.08 -39.24
C SER A 229 -2.07 -10.45 -38.61
N ASP A 230 -2.08 -11.33 -37.62
CA ASP A 230 -0.87 -11.86 -36.98
C ASP A 230 -0.08 -12.84 -37.89
N LYS A 231 -0.56 -13.08 -39.09
CA LYS A 231 0.06 -13.97 -40.08
C LYS A 231 0.79 -13.18 -41.14
N ILE A 232 1.96 -13.67 -41.55
CA ILE A 232 2.71 -13.12 -42.68
C ILE A 232 1.98 -13.58 -43.94
N GLU A 233 1.12 -12.74 -44.48
CA GLU A 233 0.38 -12.97 -45.71
C GLU A 233 0.85 -11.96 -46.77
N GLY A 234 1.10 -12.43 -47.96
CA GLY A 234 1.43 -11.59 -49.08
C GLY A 234 0.24 -11.50 -50.05
N MET A 235 -0.06 -10.31 -50.54
CA MET A 235 -1.11 -10.11 -51.56
C MET A 235 -0.53 -9.36 -52.76
N ALA A 236 -0.82 -9.86 -53.96
CA ALA A 236 -0.50 -9.14 -55.18
C ALA A 236 -1.41 -7.90 -55.32
N LEU A 237 -0.79 -6.73 -55.50
CA LEU A 237 -1.53 -5.49 -55.72
C LEU A 237 -1.88 -5.35 -57.19
N PRO A 238 -3.15 -5.12 -57.57
CA PRO A 238 -3.50 -4.80 -58.94
C PRO A 238 -2.92 -3.46 -59.37
N GLU A 239 -2.85 -3.29 -60.71
CA GLU A 239 -2.41 -2.03 -61.29
C GLU A 239 -3.33 -0.87 -60.88
N GLY A 240 -2.75 0.23 -60.41
CA GLY A 240 -3.51 1.39 -59.93
C GLY A 240 -3.76 1.47 -58.43
N ILE A 241 -3.25 0.51 -57.63
CA ILE A 241 -3.26 0.59 -56.19
C ILE A 241 -1.86 0.80 -55.66
N LYS A 242 -1.67 1.83 -54.83
CA LYS A 242 -0.43 2.09 -54.13
C LYS A 242 -0.68 2.08 -52.64
N ILE A 243 0.17 1.37 -51.92
CA ILE A 243 0.19 1.40 -50.43
C ILE A 243 1.40 2.25 -50.06
N GLU A 244 1.16 3.33 -49.38
CA GLU A 244 2.20 4.21 -48.85
C GLU A 244 2.19 4.13 -47.32
N SER A 245 3.34 3.91 -46.72
CA SER A 245 3.46 3.99 -45.25
C SER A 245 3.35 5.45 -44.83
N LEU A 246 2.32 5.78 -44.07
CA LEU A 246 2.11 7.12 -43.51
C LEU A 246 3.05 7.39 -42.32
N ASN A 247 3.75 6.37 -41.83
CA ASN A 247 4.73 6.51 -40.75
C ASN A 247 6.10 6.98 -41.24
N ALA A 248 6.28 7.23 -42.51
CA ALA A 248 7.60 7.55 -43.13
C ALA A 248 8.16 8.93 -42.79
N GLY A 249 7.63 9.68 -41.85
CA GLY A 249 8.10 11.03 -41.57
C GLY A 249 8.09 11.52 -40.12
N GLY A 250 7.75 10.69 -39.18
CA GLY A 250 7.71 11.12 -37.79
C GLY A 250 7.39 9.97 -36.84
N SER A 251 8.41 9.25 -36.43
CA SER A 251 8.27 8.52 -35.19
C SER A 251 7.96 9.59 -34.13
N SER A 252 6.71 9.71 -33.72
CA SER A 252 6.43 10.31 -32.41
C SER A 252 7.15 9.39 -31.43
N ASN A 253 8.41 9.74 -31.13
CA ASN A 253 9.18 9.09 -30.08
C ASN A 253 8.47 9.38 -28.75
N VAL A 254 7.30 8.81 -28.56
CA VAL A 254 6.77 8.61 -27.23
C VAL A 254 7.59 7.46 -26.68
N ASP A 255 8.69 7.85 -26.12
CA ASP A 255 9.72 7.00 -25.60
C ASP A 255 9.11 6.18 -24.46
N ALA A 256 9.32 4.86 -24.44
CA ALA A 256 8.93 4.01 -23.30
C ALA A 256 9.50 4.58 -21.98
N ALA A 257 10.65 5.26 -22.06
CA ALA A 257 11.25 6.00 -20.97
C ALA A 257 10.34 7.11 -20.38
N LYS A 258 9.48 7.73 -21.19
CA LYS A 258 8.52 8.75 -20.69
C LYS A 258 7.39 8.14 -19.90
N ILE A 259 6.95 6.93 -20.27
CA ILE A 259 5.94 6.18 -19.50
C ILE A 259 6.53 5.77 -18.16
N ASP A 260 7.73 5.18 -18.16
CA ASP A 260 8.43 4.80 -16.93
C ASP A 260 8.65 5.99 -16.00
N ALA A 261 9.06 7.14 -16.54
CA ALA A 261 9.23 8.37 -15.78
C ALA A 261 7.91 8.86 -15.13
N LEU A 262 6.77 8.72 -15.84
CA LEU A 262 5.46 9.10 -15.30
C LEU A 262 4.97 8.14 -14.21
N VAL A 263 5.16 6.84 -14.41
CA VAL A 263 4.84 5.83 -13.40
C VAL A 263 5.66 6.09 -12.13
N LYS A 264 6.97 6.30 -12.27
CA LYS A 264 7.85 6.66 -11.15
C LYS A 264 7.43 7.97 -10.47
N ALA A 265 7.06 8.99 -11.23
CA ALA A 265 6.57 10.25 -10.67
C ALA A 265 5.25 10.08 -9.88
N SER A 266 4.37 9.21 -10.37
CA SER A 266 3.14 8.83 -9.66
C SER A 266 3.43 8.11 -8.34
N GLU A 267 4.33 7.14 -8.37
CA GLU A 267 4.77 6.40 -7.17
C GLU A 267 5.44 7.33 -6.16
N GLU A 268 6.30 8.24 -6.61
CA GLU A 268 6.96 9.24 -5.76
C GLU A 268 5.95 10.21 -5.14
N ALA A 269 4.93 10.62 -5.88
CA ALA A 269 3.86 11.45 -5.34
C ALA A 269 3.05 10.72 -4.26
N CYS A 270 2.80 9.41 -4.44
CA CYS A 270 2.18 8.57 -3.43
C CYS A 270 3.07 8.44 -2.18
N ALA A 271 4.35 8.14 -2.36
CA ALA A 271 5.29 8.00 -1.25
C ALA A 271 5.37 9.28 -0.40
N ARG A 272 5.50 10.45 -1.05
CA ARG A 272 5.53 11.76 -0.38
C ARG A 272 4.30 12.03 0.46
N ALA A 273 3.15 11.62 0.03
CA ALA A 273 1.93 11.88 0.75
C ALA A 273 1.68 10.94 1.92
N PHE A 274 2.37 9.80 1.98
CA PHE A 274 2.48 8.99 3.19
C PHE A 274 3.74 9.33 4.01
N ASP A 275 4.44 10.44 3.68
CA ASP A 275 5.70 10.86 4.30
C ASP A 275 6.79 9.77 4.24
N ILE A 276 6.77 8.95 3.19
CA ILE A 276 7.76 7.90 2.97
C ILE A 276 8.89 8.48 2.11
N PRO A 277 10.13 8.53 2.62
CA PRO A 277 11.28 8.98 1.85
C PRO A 277 11.48 8.15 0.59
N LYS A 278 11.87 8.81 -0.50
CA LYS A 278 12.09 8.19 -1.80
C LYS A 278 13.09 7.02 -1.72
N ALA A 279 14.19 7.20 -0.99
CA ALA A 279 15.22 6.18 -0.82
C ALA A 279 14.66 4.89 -0.18
N VAL A 280 13.75 5.02 0.80
CA VAL A 280 13.08 3.88 1.44
C VAL A 280 12.08 3.23 0.49
N TYR A 281 11.30 4.04 -0.25
CA TYR A 281 10.28 3.53 -1.16
C TYR A 281 10.86 2.74 -2.34
N PHE A 282 11.93 3.27 -2.97
CA PHE A 282 12.58 2.63 -4.12
C PHE A 282 13.74 1.69 -3.75
N GLY A 283 14.16 1.67 -2.48
CA GLY A 283 15.26 0.82 -2.01
C GLY A 283 16.64 1.34 -2.48
N GLU A 284 16.82 2.66 -2.56
CA GLU A 284 18.11 3.26 -2.91
C GLU A 284 19.12 3.01 -1.79
N ILE A 285 20.32 2.52 -2.13
CA ILE A 285 21.32 2.04 -1.14
C ILE A 285 22.07 3.20 -0.47
N SER A 286 22.14 4.36 -1.13
CA SER A 286 22.78 5.55 -0.55
C SER A 286 21.89 6.16 0.54
N ASP A 287 22.47 6.45 1.71
CA ASP A 287 21.82 7.14 2.85
C ASP A 287 20.66 6.41 3.52
N GLN A 288 20.68 5.07 3.54
CA GLN A 288 19.61 4.24 4.12
C GLN A 288 19.33 4.54 5.61
N SER A 289 20.35 4.85 6.43
CA SER A 289 20.15 5.07 7.87
C SER A 289 19.32 6.32 8.14
N ASP A 290 19.60 7.41 7.46
CA ASP A 290 18.90 8.69 7.64
C ASP A 290 17.51 8.62 7.04
N ALA A 291 17.36 8.06 5.85
CA ALA A 291 16.07 7.83 5.22
C ALA A 291 15.17 6.90 6.06
N THR A 292 15.73 5.87 6.71
CA THR A 292 14.98 5.02 7.62
C THR A 292 14.54 5.77 8.88
N ASN A 293 15.38 6.63 9.43
CA ASN A 293 15.02 7.47 10.58
C ASN A 293 13.90 8.47 10.21
N GLU A 294 13.98 9.09 9.03
CA GLU A 294 12.92 9.96 8.52
C GLU A 294 11.61 9.19 8.34
N PHE A 295 11.66 8.00 7.75
CA PHE A 295 10.49 7.13 7.60
C PHE A 295 9.85 6.80 8.94
N ILE A 296 10.64 6.40 9.94
CA ILE A 296 10.14 6.13 11.29
C ILE A 296 9.51 7.39 11.88
N THR A 297 10.19 8.53 11.79
CA THR A 297 9.78 9.77 12.45
C THR A 297 8.49 10.35 11.84
N TYR A 298 8.39 10.39 10.52
CA TYR A 298 7.31 11.11 9.85
C TYR A 298 6.15 10.23 9.39
N ALA A 299 6.44 8.98 8.98
CA ALA A 299 5.41 8.08 8.48
C ALA A 299 4.87 7.12 9.55
N VAL A 300 5.75 6.53 10.38
CA VAL A 300 5.38 5.47 11.31
C VAL A 300 4.99 6.02 12.68
N SER A 301 5.75 6.97 13.25
CA SER A 301 5.50 7.51 14.60
C SER A 301 4.10 8.09 14.79
N PRO A 302 3.51 8.85 13.86
CA PRO A 302 2.14 9.35 14.06
C PRO A 302 1.10 8.24 14.21
N VAL A 303 1.30 7.10 13.52
CA VAL A 303 0.43 5.92 13.65
C VAL A 303 0.69 5.23 14.98
N ALA A 304 1.95 5.08 15.37
CA ALA A 304 2.32 4.50 16.66
C ALA A 304 1.76 5.31 17.84
N GLU A 305 1.82 6.65 17.78
CA GLU A 305 1.24 7.52 18.82
C GLU A 305 -0.29 7.38 18.88
N CYS A 306 -0.97 7.29 17.74
CA CYS A 306 -2.40 7.03 17.73
C CYS A 306 -2.75 5.68 18.38
N LEU A 307 -1.93 4.65 18.19
CA LEU A 307 -2.05 3.35 18.86
C LEU A 307 -1.74 3.45 20.35
N ASN A 308 -0.70 4.17 20.75
CA ASN A 308 -0.34 4.41 22.14
C ASN A 308 -1.51 5.04 22.89
N ASP A 309 -2.06 6.12 22.36
CA ASP A 309 -3.21 6.80 22.96
C ASP A 309 -4.42 5.89 23.10
N GLY A 310 -4.72 5.15 22.02
CA GLY A 310 -5.84 4.21 22.01
C GLY A 310 -5.69 3.07 23.01
N LEU A 311 -4.51 2.46 23.10
CA LEU A 311 -4.21 1.37 24.01
C LEU A 311 -4.19 1.82 25.47
N ASN A 312 -3.56 2.95 25.75
CA ASN A 312 -3.55 3.50 27.12
C ASN A 312 -4.96 3.85 27.59
N ASN A 313 -5.77 4.48 26.74
CA ASN A 313 -7.15 4.80 27.09
C ASN A 313 -8.04 3.57 27.27
N LEU A 314 -7.77 2.44 26.57
CA LEU A 314 -8.57 1.23 26.66
C LEU A 314 -8.18 0.34 27.84
N ILE A 315 -6.88 0.23 28.14
CA ILE A 315 -6.32 -0.79 29.04
C ILE A 315 -5.84 -0.19 30.34
N VAL A 316 -5.20 0.99 30.30
CA VAL A 316 -4.58 1.61 31.47
C VAL A 316 -5.60 2.52 32.15
N GLY A 317 -5.96 2.20 33.38
CA GLY A 317 -6.82 3.05 34.19
C GLY A 317 -6.08 4.31 34.68
N GLU A 318 -6.83 5.35 35.03
CA GLU A 318 -6.26 6.59 35.57
C GLU A 318 -5.39 6.34 36.83
N GLU A 319 -5.84 5.46 37.72
CA GLU A 319 -5.12 5.06 38.94
C GLU A 319 -3.78 4.36 38.57
N ASP A 320 -3.82 3.38 37.67
CA ASP A 320 -2.62 2.66 37.23
C ASP A 320 -1.61 3.58 36.54
N TYR A 321 -2.10 4.52 35.74
CA TYR A 321 -1.26 5.51 35.08
C TYR A 321 -0.57 6.46 36.05
N ILE A 322 -1.28 6.95 37.08
CA ILE A 322 -0.78 7.91 38.05
C ILE A 322 0.07 7.22 39.13
N GLU A 323 -0.41 6.14 39.73
CA GLU A 323 0.24 5.51 40.90
C GLU A 323 1.32 4.50 40.50
N ARG A 324 1.05 3.69 39.49
CA ARG A 324 1.95 2.63 39.03
C ARG A 324 2.86 3.08 37.89
N HIS A 325 2.63 4.28 37.33
CA HIS A 325 3.30 4.77 36.13
C HIS A 325 3.22 3.80 34.95
N GLU A 326 2.11 3.05 34.89
CA GLU A 326 1.88 2.06 33.86
C GLU A 326 1.55 2.77 32.53
N ARG A 327 2.24 2.37 31.48
CA ARG A 327 2.07 2.90 30.12
C ARG A 327 2.24 1.79 29.10
N ILE A 328 1.45 1.84 28.05
CA ILE A 328 1.61 0.96 26.89
C ILE A 328 2.24 1.79 25.77
N ILE A 329 3.32 1.29 25.21
CA ILE A 329 4.12 2.00 24.21
C ILE A 329 4.43 1.05 23.04
N VAL A 330 4.14 1.49 21.83
CA VAL A 330 4.60 0.82 20.59
C VAL A 330 6.07 1.14 20.40
N PHE A 331 6.93 0.16 20.64
CA PHE A 331 8.38 0.33 20.64
C PHE A 331 8.95 0.12 19.24
N LEU A 332 9.21 1.23 18.53
CA LEU A 332 9.64 1.24 17.13
C LEU A 332 11.13 0.87 16.94
N ALA A 333 11.95 0.89 18.00
CA ALA A 333 13.38 0.63 17.86
C ALA A 333 13.68 -0.77 17.28
N ARG A 334 12.81 -1.75 17.55
CA ARG A 334 12.94 -3.12 17.02
C ARG A 334 12.79 -3.20 15.50
N PHE A 335 12.14 -2.24 14.89
CA PHE A 335 12.06 -2.14 13.43
C PHE A 335 13.38 -1.71 12.80
N LYS A 336 14.19 -0.93 13.55
CA LYS A 336 15.48 -0.43 13.09
C LYS A 336 16.53 -1.53 13.20
N HIS A 337 17.03 -2.01 12.08
CA HIS A 337 18.17 -2.90 12.09
C HIS A 337 19.42 -2.14 12.57
N ILE A 338 19.91 -2.47 13.75
CA ILE A 338 21.13 -1.91 14.29
C ILE A 338 22.27 -2.90 14.02
N ASP A 339 23.25 -2.48 13.24
CA ASP A 339 24.48 -3.25 13.10
C ASP A 339 25.24 -3.20 14.41
N ILE A 340 25.32 -4.34 15.10
CA ILE A 340 25.93 -4.46 16.41
C ILE A 340 27.43 -4.21 16.34
N ILE A 341 28.07 -4.64 15.24
CA ILE A 341 29.51 -4.49 15.07
C ILE A 341 29.85 -3.01 14.93
N ASP A 342 29.12 -2.31 14.07
CA ASP A 342 29.33 -0.86 13.87
C ASP A 342 28.88 -0.03 15.08
N SER A 343 28.01 -0.57 15.91
CA SER A 343 27.50 0.11 17.10
C SER A 343 28.21 -0.28 18.40
N ALA A 344 29.16 -1.22 18.36
CA ALA A 344 29.80 -1.79 19.55
C ALA A 344 30.38 -0.73 20.51
N ASP A 345 31.06 0.30 20.00
CA ASP A 345 31.59 1.39 20.79
C ASP A 345 30.51 2.22 21.49
N LYS A 346 29.37 2.45 20.82
CA LYS A 346 28.23 3.18 21.38
C LYS A 346 27.56 2.36 22.49
N LEU A 347 27.37 1.06 22.25
CA LEU A 347 26.79 0.14 23.24
C LEU A 347 27.70 -0.01 24.48
N SER A 348 29.04 -0.07 24.26
CA SER A 348 29.98 -0.08 25.36
C SER A 348 29.94 1.19 26.21
N LYS A 349 29.78 2.37 25.60
CA LYS A 349 29.59 3.64 26.30
C LYS A 349 28.29 3.63 27.11
N MET A 350 27.18 3.17 26.54
CA MET A 350 25.91 3.04 27.28
C MET A 350 26.05 2.15 28.52
N ARG A 351 26.79 1.04 28.39
CA ARG A 351 27.08 0.17 29.53
C ARG A 351 27.90 0.93 30.61
N GLY A 352 28.87 1.74 30.18
CA GLY A 352 29.68 2.60 31.08
C GLY A 352 28.87 3.71 31.77
N ASP A 353 27.80 4.17 31.13
CA ASP A 353 26.88 5.19 31.65
C ASP A 353 25.79 4.60 32.56
N GLY A 354 25.88 3.30 32.89
CA GLY A 354 25.02 2.64 33.88
C GLY A 354 23.81 1.88 33.29
N TRP A 355 23.73 1.72 31.97
CA TRP A 355 22.72 0.84 31.40
C TRP A 355 23.05 -0.62 31.69
N THR A 356 22.00 -1.43 31.94
CA THR A 356 22.15 -2.89 32.06
C THR A 356 22.35 -3.50 30.67
N LEU A 357 22.92 -4.69 30.58
CA LEU A 357 23.02 -5.40 29.31
C LEU A 357 21.65 -5.79 28.76
N ASP A 358 20.69 -6.15 29.63
CA ASP A 358 19.35 -6.48 29.20
C ASP A 358 18.63 -5.25 28.63
N GLU A 359 18.76 -4.05 29.23
CA GLU A 359 18.24 -2.81 28.64
C GLU A 359 18.88 -2.51 27.27
N ILE A 360 20.16 -2.77 27.10
CA ILE A 360 20.89 -2.61 25.84
C ILE A 360 20.38 -3.66 24.82
N PHE A 361 20.24 -4.92 25.21
CA PHE A 361 19.71 -5.99 24.34
C PHE A 361 18.30 -5.68 23.88
N HIS A 362 17.44 -5.23 24.79
CA HIS A 362 16.11 -4.78 24.46
C HIS A 362 16.11 -3.66 23.41
N LEU A 363 16.95 -2.63 23.62
CA LEU A 363 17.07 -1.48 22.72
C LEU A 363 17.48 -1.86 21.29
N ILE A 364 18.35 -2.87 21.14
CA ILE A 364 18.80 -3.36 19.83
C ILE A 364 17.93 -4.50 19.27
N GLY A 365 16.84 -4.87 19.96
CA GLY A 365 15.90 -5.90 19.52
C GLY A 365 16.38 -7.34 19.77
N TYR A 366 17.38 -7.54 20.64
CA TYR A 366 17.83 -8.86 21.08
C TYR A 366 17.06 -9.33 22.31
N PRO A 367 16.92 -10.66 22.50
CA PRO A 367 16.27 -11.19 23.70
C PRO A 367 17.09 -10.89 24.95
N GLU A 368 16.40 -10.46 25.99
CA GLU A 368 16.97 -10.29 27.34
C GLU A 368 17.33 -11.65 27.92
N LEU A 369 18.45 -11.73 28.63
CA LEU A 369 18.94 -12.99 29.22
C LEU A 369 18.55 -13.15 30.68
N HIS A 370 18.19 -12.08 31.39
CA HIS A 370 17.76 -12.03 32.78
C HIS A 370 18.69 -12.78 33.76
N THR A 371 20.00 -12.67 33.49
CA THR A 371 21.03 -13.21 34.38
C THR A 371 21.54 -12.14 35.34
N ASP A 372 22.11 -12.52 36.50
CA ASP A 372 22.69 -11.58 37.45
C ASP A 372 23.71 -10.65 36.80
N PHE A 373 24.47 -11.16 35.83
CA PHE A 373 25.45 -10.37 35.08
C PHE A 373 24.78 -9.36 34.13
N THR A 374 23.69 -9.71 33.48
CA THR A 374 23.02 -8.84 32.50
C THR A 374 22.13 -7.81 33.16
N THR A 375 21.60 -8.08 34.32
CA THR A 375 20.74 -7.17 35.10
C THR A 375 21.55 -6.19 35.98
N THR A 376 22.82 -6.48 36.26
CA THR A 376 23.67 -5.61 37.11
C THR A 376 24.04 -4.33 36.36
N ARG A 377 23.91 -3.18 37.02
CA ARG A 377 24.38 -1.88 36.51
C ARG A 377 25.90 -1.74 36.76
N ALA A 378 26.64 -1.35 35.72
CA ALA A 378 28.05 -1.09 35.83
C ALA A 378 28.31 0.41 35.59
N LEU A 379 28.88 1.08 36.54
CA LEU A 379 29.32 2.48 36.39
C LEU A 379 30.83 2.51 36.16
N THR A 380 31.27 3.41 35.31
CA THR A 380 32.69 3.71 35.21
C THR A 380 33.18 4.44 36.47
N LYS A 381 34.44 4.26 36.86
CA LYS A 381 35.01 4.92 38.05
C LYS A 381 34.83 6.45 38.09
N ASN A 382 34.54 7.08 36.95
CA ASN A 382 34.34 8.52 36.87
C ASN A 382 32.96 8.96 37.35
N TYR A 383 32.01 8.03 37.58
CA TYR A 383 30.64 8.28 38.03
C TYR A 383 30.37 7.67 39.42
N ALA A 384 31.39 7.24 40.13
CA ALA A 384 31.26 6.80 41.51
C ALA A 384 30.64 7.94 42.34
N THR A 385 29.58 7.65 43.07
CA THR A 385 28.97 8.62 43.99
C THR A 385 29.93 8.89 45.14
N SER A 386 29.77 10.04 45.78
CA SER A 386 30.64 10.43 46.91
C SER A 386 30.64 9.42 48.07
N GLU A 387 29.72 8.48 48.11
CA GLU A 387 29.66 7.38 49.07
C GLU A 387 30.60 6.23 48.72
N ASP A 388 30.82 5.97 47.43
CA ASP A 388 31.76 4.93 46.97
C ASP A 388 33.23 5.38 46.95
N ALA A 389 33.49 6.66 47.13
CA ALA A 389 34.84 7.23 47.19
C ALA A 389 35.41 7.26 48.64
N ALA A 390 34.66 6.80 49.62
CA ALA A 390 35.02 6.80 51.03
C ALA A 390 35.49 5.42 51.56
N GLU A 391 35.45 4.36 50.72
CA GLU A 391 36.08 3.06 50.95
C GLU A 391 37.38 2.94 50.07
#